data_53a9463a8efe29c71cc97c912a91b6cb
#
_entry.id   53a9463a8efe29c71cc97c912a91b6cb
#
_cell.length_a   1.000
_cell.length_b   1.000
_cell.length_c   1.000
_cell.angle_alpha   90.00
_cell.angle_beta   90.00
_cell.angle_gamma   90.00
#
_symmetry.space_group_name_H-M   'P 1'
#
loop_
_entity.id
_entity.type
_entity.pdbx_description
1 polymer ?
#
loop_
_entity_poly.entity_id
_entity_poly.type
_entity_poly.pdbx_seq_one_letter_code
_entity_poly.pdbx_strand_id
1 'polypeptide(L)'
;MVHIVSVAEIGALVGDPARANMLEALMDRRALTAKELAARAGIAPQTASGHLSKLIAAGLITMEQHGRHHYHSLASSEIARMLEGLQQVASPQNIKHAGRTIRTGPRDAAMRVARGCYDHMAGHLAVSVTDAMLDRSQIEFDGDGGNVTDAGKVFLEKFGIDLAAAKHSKRVFCRPCLDWSERRFHLAGAVGAALLHRTLELSWVKRQNNTCLLYTSPSPRD
;
A
#
# COMPACT_ATOMS: atom_id res chain seq x y z
N MET A 1 -26.74 -17.81 -5.75
CA MET A 1 -26.13 -18.37 -4.54
C MET A 1 -24.80 -17.64 -4.37
N VAL A 2 -24.63 -16.82 -3.34
CA VAL A 2 -23.35 -16.13 -3.08
C VAL A 2 -22.39 -17.18 -2.53
N HIS A 3 -21.32 -17.49 -3.27
CA HIS A 3 -20.30 -18.42 -2.82
C HIS A 3 -19.43 -17.69 -1.77
N ILE A 4 -19.59 -18.05 -0.51
CA ILE A 4 -18.75 -17.52 0.57
C ILE A 4 -17.43 -18.27 0.51
N VAL A 5 -16.37 -17.60 0.05
CA VAL A 5 -15.02 -18.16 0.03
C VAL A 5 -14.53 -18.26 1.47
N SER A 6 -14.10 -19.45 1.89
CA SER A 6 -13.62 -19.69 3.26
C SER A 6 -12.25 -19.06 3.51
N VAL A 7 -11.90 -18.83 4.79
CA VAL A 7 -10.57 -18.37 5.18
C VAL A 7 -9.47 -19.31 4.69
N ALA A 8 -9.75 -20.64 4.67
CA ALA A 8 -8.81 -21.64 4.16
C ALA A 8 -8.57 -21.50 2.65
N GLU A 9 -9.62 -21.22 1.88
CA GLU A 9 -9.49 -20.98 0.43
C GLU A 9 -8.72 -19.70 0.13
N ILE A 10 -9.02 -18.60 0.84
CA ILE A 10 -8.22 -17.36 0.74
C ILE A 10 -6.77 -17.65 1.10
N GLY A 11 -6.50 -18.35 2.21
CA GLY A 11 -5.16 -18.71 2.64
C GLY A 11 -4.40 -19.52 1.58
N ALA A 12 -5.06 -20.51 0.96
CA ALA A 12 -4.47 -21.29 -0.13
C ALA A 12 -4.20 -20.46 -1.38
N LEU A 13 -5.06 -19.47 -1.67
CA LEU A 13 -4.87 -18.58 -2.81
C LEU A 13 -3.69 -17.62 -2.62
N VAL A 14 -3.58 -16.97 -1.47
CA VAL A 14 -2.51 -16.01 -1.21
C VAL A 14 -1.19 -16.67 -0.84
N GLY A 15 -1.19 -17.94 -0.40
CA GLY A 15 -0.01 -18.71 -0.05
C GLY A 15 0.81 -19.24 -1.25
N ASP A 16 0.29 -19.18 -2.47
CA ASP A 16 1.05 -19.52 -3.67
C ASP A 16 2.02 -18.38 -4.05
N PRO A 17 3.31 -18.65 -4.25
CA PRO A 17 4.30 -17.59 -4.50
C PRO A 17 3.99 -16.74 -5.73
N ALA A 18 3.48 -17.33 -6.82
CA ALA A 18 3.18 -16.58 -8.03
C ALA A 18 1.97 -15.65 -7.82
N ARG A 19 0.90 -16.15 -7.16
CA ARG A 19 -0.27 -15.32 -6.83
C ARG A 19 0.07 -14.24 -5.81
N ALA A 20 0.88 -14.54 -4.80
CA ALA A 20 1.36 -13.53 -3.85
C ALA A 20 2.09 -12.38 -4.55
N ASN A 21 3.02 -12.70 -5.46
CA ASN A 21 3.75 -11.68 -6.23
C ASN A 21 2.83 -10.86 -7.16
N MET A 22 1.79 -11.48 -7.74
CA MET A 22 0.78 -10.76 -8.54
C MET A 22 -0.04 -9.80 -7.68
N LEU A 23 -0.53 -10.27 -6.53
CA LEU A 23 -1.32 -9.47 -5.60
C LEU A 23 -0.47 -8.30 -5.05
N GLU A 24 0.78 -8.55 -4.70
CA GLU A 24 1.71 -7.50 -4.26
C GLU A 24 1.93 -6.44 -5.34
N ALA A 25 2.07 -6.85 -6.61
CA ALA A 25 2.21 -5.90 -7.72
C ALA A 25 0.97 -5.01 -7.89
N LEU A 26 -0.22 -5.48 -7.52
CA LEU A 26 -1.47 -4.71 -7.58
C LEU A 26 -1.66 -3.77 -6.38
N MET A 27 -0.85 -3.90 -5.33
CA MET A 27 -0.86 -2.98 -4.18
C MET A 27 -0.50 -1.54 -4.56
N ASP A 28 0.15 -1.33 -5.71
CA ASP A 28 0.47 0.00 -6.25
C ASP A 28 -0.76 0.78 -6.77
N ARG A 29 -1.98 0.24 -6.61
CA ARG A 29 -3.25 0.80 -7.11
C ARG A 29 -3.31 1.00 -8.63
N ARG A 30 -2.45 0.34 -9.36
CA ARG A 30 -2.48 0.36 -10.83
C ARG A 30 -3.15 -0.89 -11.35
N ALA A 31 -3.97 -0.70 -12.36
CA ALA A 31 -4.47 -1.82 -13.13
C ALA A 31 -3.35 -2.36 -14.02
N LEU A 32 -3.07 -3.65 -13.94
CA LEU A 32 -2.00 -4.33 -14.68
C LEU A 32 -2.58 -5.39 -15.63
N THR A 33 -1.94 -5.54 -16.78
CA THR A 33 -2.27 -6.59 -17.73
C THR A 33 -1.76 -7.96 -17.26
N ALA A 34 -2.33 -9.05 -17.78
CA ALA A 34 -1.85 -10.40 -17.47
C ALA A 34 -0.37 -10.61 -17.80
N LYS A 35 0.14 -9.97 -18.88
CA LYS A 35 1.55 -10.02 -19.26
C LYS A 35 2.46 -9.33 -18.24
N GLU A 36 2.05 -8.18 -17.73
CA GLU A 36 2.81 -7.46 -16.68
C GLU A 36 2.81 -8.24 -15.38
N LEU A 37 1.67 -8.81 -14.99
CA LEU A 37 1.55 -9.65 -13.80
C LEU A 37 2.36 -10.94 -13.92
N ALA A 38 2.37 -11.59 -15.08
CA ALA A 38 3.22 -12.74 -15.36
C ALA A 38 4.71 -12.41 -15.18
N ALA A 39 5.16 -11.27 -15.72
CA ALA A 39 6.53 -10.80 -15.59
C ALA A 39 6.90 -10.52 -14.12
N ARG A 40 5.99 -9.91 -13.34
CA ARG A 40 6.19 -9.68 -11.89
C ARG A 40 6.28 -10.97 -11.10
N ALA A 41 5.47 -11.97 -11.45
CA ALA A 41 5.46 -13.28 -10.80
C ALA A 41 6.59 -14.21 -11.28
N GLY A 42 7.32 -13.85 -12.33
CA GLY A 42 8.39 -14.67 -12.91
C GLY A 42 7.88 -15.97 -13.58
N ILE A 43 6.67 -15.95 -14.15
CA ILE A 43 6.03 -17.12 -14.76
C ILE A 43 5.60 -16.84 -16.21
N ALA A 44 5.29 -17.92 -16.95
CA ALA A 44 4.77 -17.81 -18.31
C ALA A 44 3.36 -17.18 -18.35
N PRO A 45 3.02 -16.39 -19.39
CA PRO A 45 1.68 -15.77 -19.51
C PRO A 45 0.52 -16.75 -19.46
N GLN A 46 0.66 -17.96 -20.03
CA GLN A 46 -0.38 -18.98 -19.96
C GLN A 46 -0.64 -19.44 -18.51
N THR A 47 0.42 -19.66 -17.73
CA THR A 47 0.33 -19.99 -16.29
C THR A 47 -0.31 -18.85 -15.51
N ALA A 48 0.06 -17.59 -15.82
CA ALA A 48 -0.52 -16.41 -15.18
C ALA A 48 -2.04 -16.33 -15.39
N SER A 49 -2.55 -16.65 -16.59
CA SER A 49 -4.00 -16.66 -16.86
C SER A 49 -4.76 -17.59 -15.93
N GLY A 50 -4.22 -18.79 -15.64
CA GLY A 50 -4.83 -19.73 -14.70
C GLY A 50 -4.83 -19.20 -13.25
N HIS A 51 -3.77 -18.55 -12.82
CA HIS A 51 -3.71 -17.90 -11.51
C HIS A 51 -4.69 -16.73 -11.40
N LEU A 52 -4.75 -15.87 -12.41
CA LEU A 52 -5.66 -14.73 -12.46
C LEU A 52 -7.13 -15.16 -12.42
N SER A 53 -7.50 -16.20 -13.17
CA SER A 53 -8.86 -16.75 -13.14
C SER A 53 -9.25 -17.21 -11.73
N LYS A 54 -8.36 -17.85 -10.99
CA LYS A 54 -8.61 -18.28 -9.60
C LYS A 54 -8.79 -17.07 -8.67
N LEU A 55 -7.97 -16.04 -8.83
CA LEU A 55 -8.06 -14.81 -8.02
C LEU A 55 -9.35 -14.04 -8.31
N ILE A 56 -9.79 -13.99 -9.57
CA ILE A 56 -11.07 -13.37 -9.98
C ILE A 56 -12.24 -14.17 -9.41
N ALA A 57 -12.24 -15.48 -9.55
CA ALA A 57 -13.31 -16.34 -9.05
C ALA A 57 -13.50 -16.23 -7.53
N ALA A 58 -12.42 -16.00 -6.79
CA ALA A 58 -12.44 -15.78 -5.35
C ALA A 58 -12.73 -14.32 -4.95
N GLY A 59 -12.93 -13.41 -5.91
CA GLY A 59 -13.20 -12.00 -5.64
C GLY A 59 -12.02 -11.22 -5.06
N LEU A 60 -10.77 -11.72 -5.19
CA LEU A 60 -9.58 -11.03 -4.72
C LEU A 60 -9.12 -9.93 -5.67
N ILE A 61 -9.38 -10.10 -6.96
CA ILE A 61 -9.10 -9.11 -7.99
C ILE A 61 -10.30 -8.93 -8.91
N THR A 62 -10.40 -7.77 -9.52
CA THR A 62 -11.34 -7.48 -10.61
C THR A 62 -10.58 -7.43 -11.93
N MET A 63 -11.30 -7.59 -13.02
CA MET A 63 -10.80 -7.42 -14.38
C MET A 63 -11.70 -6.46 -15.14
N GLU A 64 -11.11 -5.46 -15.76
CA GLU A 64 -11.78 -4.52 -16.65
C GLU A 64 -11.19 -4.65 -18.06
N GLN A 65 -12.05 -4.65 -19.08
CA GLN A 65 -11.63 -4.66 -20.45
C GLN A 65 -11.58 -3.22 -20.99
N HIS A 66 -10.43 -2.84 -21.53
CA HIS A 66 -10.28 -1.58 -22.26
C HIS A 66 -9.68 -1.84 -23.65
N GLY A 67 -10.52 -1.69 -24.65
CA GLY A 67 -10.19 -2.11 -26.01
C GLY A 67 -9.94 -3.62 -26.09
N ARG A 68 -8.75 -4.01 -26.54
CA ARG A 68 -8.30 -5.42 -26.59
C ARG A 68 -7.47 -5.87 -25.39
N HIS A 69 -7.32 -5.01 -24.39
CA HIS A 69 -6.53 -5.30 -23.21
C HIS A 69 -7.43 -5.54 -21.98
N HIS A 70 -7.03 -6.51 -21.17
CA HIS A 70 -7.65 -6.83 -19.89
C HIS A 70 -6.72 -6.35 -18.79
N TYR A 71 -7.25 -5.48 -17.93
CA TYR A 71 -6.54 -4.89 -16.80
C TYR A 71 -7.10 -5.45 -15.49
N HIS A 72 -6.23 -5.79 -14.59
CA HIS A 72 -6.56 -6.39 -13.30
C HIS A 72 -6.21 -5.43 -12.17
N SER A 73 -7.07 -5.36 -11.16
CA SER A 73 -6.90 -4.53 -9.96
C SER A 73 -7.32 -5.31 -8.72
N LEU A 74 -6.87 -4.92 -7.54
CA LEU A 74 -7.45 -5.46 -6.29
C LEU A 74 -8.94 -5.13 -6.23
N ALA A 75 -9.76 -6.09 -5.84
CA ALA A 75 -11.22 -5.93 -5.84
C ALA A 75 -11.70 -4.93 -4.77
N SER A 76 -10.96 -4.76 -3.67
CA SER A 76 -11.34 -3.82 -2.62
C SER A 76 -10.16 -3.40 -1.74
N SER A 77 -10.39 -2.35 -0.93
CA SER A 77 -9.43 -1.88 0.08
C SER A 77 -9.25 -2.87 1.24
N GLU A 78 -10.26 -3.73 1.51
CA GLU A 78 -10.19 -4.78 2.52
C GLU A 78 -9.14 -5.82 2.15
N ILE A 79 -9.06 -6.16 0.85
CA ILE A 79 -8.03 -7.09 0.34
C ILE A 79 -6.64 -6.48 0.46
N ALA A 80 -6.50 -5.20 0.15
CA ALA A 80 -5.23 -4.51 0.35
C ALA A 80 -4.78 -4.55 1.82
N ARG A 81 -5.70 -4.29 2.77
CA ARG A 81 -5.43 -4.38 4.21
C ARG A 81 -5.04 -5.78 4.67
N MET A 82 -5.72 -6.79 4.15
CA MET A 82 -5.37 -8.20 4.42
C MET A 82 -3.93 -8.50 3.96
N LEU A 83 -3.57 -8.08 2.75
CA LEU A 83 -2.22 -8.28 2.21
C LEU A 83 -1.16 -7.51 3.02
N GLU A 84 -1.44 -6.26 3.42
CA GLU A 84 -0.60 -5.49 4.33
C GLU A 84 -0.38 -6.24 5.67
N GLY A 85 -1.45 -6.79 6.26
CA GLY A 85 -1.38 -7.58 7.49
C GLY A 85 -0.52 -8.84 7.33
N LEU A 86 -0.67 -9.57 6.22
CA LEU A 86 0.16 -10.73 5.91
C LEU A 86 1.65 -10.36 5.74
N GLN A 87 1.94 -9.23 5.09
CA GLN A 87 3.32 -8.73 4.95
C GLN A 87 3.93 -8.36 6.31
N GLN A 88 3.13 -7.82 7.24
CA GLN A 88 3.57 -7.53 8.62
C GLN A 88 3.96 -8.81 9.36
N VAL A 89 3.13 -9.87 9.27
CA VAL A 89 3.40 -11.18 9.88
C VAL A 89 4.59 -11.87 9.25
N ALA A 90 4.72 -11.81 7.93
CA ALA A 90 5.82 -12.38 7.16
C ALA A 90 7.14 -11.60 7.33
N SER A 91 7.13 -10.50 8.08
CA SER A 91 8.33 -9.72 8.35
C SER A 91 9.38 -10.54 9.11
N PRO A 92 10.69 -10.45 8.75
CA PRO A 92 11.75 -11.25 9.35
C PRO A 92 11.89 -11.19 10.87
N GLN A 93 11.26 -10.22 11.53
CA GLN A 93 11.22 -10.17 13.00
C GLN A 93 10.46 -11.34 13.63
N ASN A 94 9.52 -11.95 12.89
CA ASN A 94 8.74 -13.09 13.34
C ASN A 94 9.33 -14.44 12.92
N ILE A 95 10.28 -14.44 11.97
CA ILE A 95 10.94 -15.65 11.50
C ILE A 95 12.35 -15.68 12.11
N LYS A 96 12.52 -16.42 13.20
CA LYS A 96 13.85 -16.74 13.76
C LYS A 96 14.62 -17.63 12.79
N HIS A 97 15.28 -17.05 11.80
CA HIS A 97 16.24 -17.73 10.96
C HIS A 97 17.63 -17.13 11.15
N ALA A 98 18.53 -18.07 11.46
CA ALA A 98 19.93 -17.86 11.80
C ALA A 98 20.72 -17.06 10.75
N GLY A 99 21.49 -16.10 11.19
CA GLY A 99 22.85 -15.86 10.72
C GLY A 99 23.07 -15.05 9.44
N ARG A 100 22.06 -14.42 8.81
CA ARG A 100 22.28 -13.48 7.72
C ARG A 100 21.66 -12.14 8.06
N THR A 101 22.43 -11.05 8.00
CA THR A 101 21.91 -9.69 8.01
C THR A 101 20.90 -9.55 6.86
N ILE A 102 19.62 -9.64 7.18
CA ILE A 102 18.54 -9.56 6.19
C ILE A 102 18.44 -8.09 5.80
N ARG A 103 18.78 -7.81 4.56
CA ARG A 103 18.56 -6.48 3.98
C ARG A 103 17.06 -6.30 3.81
N THR A 104 16.43 -5.58 4.74
CA THR A 104 15.00 -5.25 4.68
C THR A 104 14.76 -4.17 3.63
N GLY A 105 13.62 -4.23 2.94
CA GLY A 105 13.22 -3.21 1.99
C GLY A 105 13.57 -3.54 0.53
N PRO A 106 13.06 -2.72 -0.40
CA PRO A 106 13.31 -2.88 -1.82
C PRO A 106 14.81 -2.80 -2.12
N ARG A 107 15.25 -3.47 -3.20
CA ARG A 107 16.64 -3.40 -3.66
C ARG A 107 17.01 -1.98 -4.12
N ASP A 108 16.04 -1.26 -4.70
CA ASP A 108 16.19 0.13 -5.10
C ASP A 108 16.21 1.05 -3.88
N ALA A 109 17.29 1.82 -3.74
CA ALA A 109 17.46 2.77 -2.65
C ALA A 109 16.41 3.90 -2.68
N ALA A 110 16.02 4.35 -3.87
CA ALA A 110 15.02 5.40 -4.03
C ALA A 110 13.64 4.95 -3.51
N MET A 111 13.26 3.69 -3.72
CA MET A 111 12.04 3.12 -3.18
C MET A 111 12.03 2.98 -1.66
N ARG A 112 13.22 2.93 -1.02
CA ARG A 112 13.32 3.00 0.45
C ARG A 112 13.10 4.41 0.96
N VAL A 113 13.51 5.41 0.19
CA VAL A 113 13.30 6.82 0.56
C VAL A 113 11.82 7.17 0.52
N ALA A 114 11.17 6.97 -0.61
CA ALA A 114 9.74 7.26 -0.73
C ALA A 114 9.07 6.38 -1.80
N ARG A 115 7.94 5.80 -1.45
CA ARG A 115 7.09 5.00 -2.35
C ARG A 115 5.62 5.13 -2.00
N GLY A 116 4.75 4.73 -2.90
CA GLY A 116 3.33 4.49 -2.60
C GLY A 116 3.16 3.13 -1.93
N CYS A 117 2.37 3.09 -0.86
CA CYS A 117 1.85 1.88 -0.25
C CYS A 117 0.34 1.90 -0.42
N TYR A 118 -0.16 1.15 -1.40
CA TYR A 118 -1.55 1.17 -1.83
C TYR A 118 -2.04 2.60 -2.15
N ASP A 119 -2.53 3.38 -1.18
CA ASP A 119 -3.13 4.71 -1.40
C ASP A 119 -2.48 5.84 -0.58
N HIS A 120 -1.46 5.54 0.20
CA HIS A 120 -0.74 6.47 1.05
C HIS A 120 0.78 6.37 0.83
N MET A 121 1.54 7.27 1.42
CA MET A 121 3.01 7.26 1.34
C MET A 121 3.61 6.20 2.25
N ALA A 122 4.75 5.63 1.84
CA ALA A 122 5.59 4.72 2.60
C ALA A 122 7.08 5.01 2.37
N GLY A 123 7.93 4.30 3.09
CA GLY A 123 9.37 4.53 3.11
C GLY A 123 9.78 5.57 4.15
N HIS A 124 11.06 5.89 4.14
CA HIS A 124 11.66 6.80 5.11
C HIS A 124 10.92 8.15 5.24
N LEU A 125 10.52 8.74 4.11
CA LEU A 125 9.76 9.99 4.08
C LEU A 125 8.45 9.89 4.88
N ALA A 126 7.66 8.85 4.62
CA ALA A 126 6.36 8.68 5.28
C ALA A 126 6.50 8.41 6.79
N VAL A 127 7.50 7.60 7.16
CA VAL A 127 7.83 7.36 8.58
C VAL A 127 8.25 8.66 9.25
N SER A 128 9.14 9.44 8.63
CA SER A 128 9.59 10.72 9.19
C SER A 128 8.45 11.74 9.36
N VAL A 129 7.52 11.80 8.40
CA VAL A 129 6.32 12.64 8.53
C VAL A 129 5.45 12.17 9.69
N THR A 130 5.25 10.87 9.81
CA THR A 130 4.43 10.28 10.88
C THR A 130 5.04 10.55 12.26
N ASP A 131 6.36 10.35 12.41
CA ASP A 131 7.07 10.65 13.64
C ASP A 131 6.91 12.12 14.03
N ALA A 132 7.12 13.02 13.06
CA ALA A 132 6.96 14.45 13.30
C ALA A 132 5.54 14.83 13.73
N MET A 133 4.52 14.14 13.24
CA MET A 133 3.13 14.34 13.66
C MET A 133 2.84 13.76 15.05
N LEU A 134 3.43 12.60 15.38
CA LEU A 134 3.35 12.00 16.74
C LEU A 134 4.05 12.89 17.76
N ASP A 135 5.27 13.33 17.48
CA ASP A 135 6.07 14.21 18.37
C ASP A 135 5.37 15.54 18.67
N ARG A 136 4.57 16.03 17.72
CA ARG A 136 3.75 17.26 17.86
C ARG A 136 2.36 16.99 18.41
N SER A 137 2.08 15.76 18.84
CA SER A 137 0.75 15.34 19.30
C SER A 137 -0.38 15.69 18.32
N GLN A 138 -0.10 15.63 17.01
CA GLN A 138 -1.08 15.88 15.94
C GLN A 138 -1.88 14.63 15.60
N ILE A 139 -1.28 13.46 15.82
CA ILE A 139 -1.92 12.15 15.71
C ILE A 139 -1.53 11.29 16.90
N GLU A 140 -2.35 10.29 17.18
CA GLU A 140 -2.12 9.26 18.18
C GLU A 140 -2.46 7.90 17.57
N PHE A 141 -1.67 6.86 17.90
CA PHE A 141 -1.97 5.48 17.52
C PHE A 141 -2.33 4.67 18.75
N ASP A 142 -3.39 3.87 18.63
CA ASP A 142 -3.83 2.91 19.64
C ASP A 142 -4.10 1.57 18.96
N GLY A 143 -3.20 0.60 19.16
CA GLY A 143 -3.24 -0.68 18.45
C GLY A 143 -3.26 -0.49 16.94
N ASP A 144 -4.28 -1.05 16.29
CA ASP A 144 -4.47 -0.97 14.83
C ASP A 144 -5.21 0.30 14.37
N GLY A 145 -5.63 1.14 15.33
CA GLY A 145 -6.35 2.38 15.10
C GLY A 145 -5.48 3.62 15.29
N GLY A 146 -6.03 4.76 14.92
CA GLY A 146 -5.41 6.06 15.16
C GLY A 146 -6.44 7.17 15.21
N ASN A 147 -6.06 8.25 15.87
CA ASN A 147 -6.85 9.45 16.01
C ASN A 147 -6.07 10.67 15.53
N VAL A 148 -6.79 11.64 14.98
CA VAL A 148 -6.27 12.98 14.67
C VAL A 148 -6.74 13.89 15.80
N THR A 149 -5.80 14.41 16.56
CA THR A 149 -6.07 15.33 17.68
C THR A 149 -6.57 16.70 17.18
N ASP A 150 -6.98 17.56 18.09
CA ASP A 150 -7.37 18.92 17.70
C ASP A 150 -6.19 19.71 17.11
N ALA A 151 -4.98 19.53 17.65
CA ALA A 151 -3.76 20.10 17.04
C ALA A 151 -3.51 19.54 15.62
N GLY A 152 -3.78 18.26 15.41
CA GLY A 152 -3.70 17.63 14.10
C GLY A 152 -4.75 18.14 13.11
N LYS A 153 -5.98 18.36 13.57
CA LYS A 153 -7.03 18.94 12.72
C LYS A 153 -6.62 20.33 12.22
N VAL A 154 -6.20 21.21 13.12
CA VAL A 154 -5.73 22.56 12.79
C VAL A 154 -4.56 22.50 11.79
N PHE A 155 -3.58 21.61 12.01
CA PHE A 155 -2.44 21.44 11.10
C PHE A 155 -2.88 20.97 9.71
N LEU A 156 -3.71 19.92 9.63
CA LEU A 156 -4.14 19.31 8.37
C LEU A 156 -5.02 20.26 7.54
N GLU A 157 -5.94 20.97 8.20
CA GLU A 157 -6.77 21.98 7.55
C GLU A 157 -5.95 23.15 7.01
N LYS A 158 -4.98 23.65 7.81
CA LYS A 158 -4.02 24.67 7.37
C LYS A 158 -3.14 24.19 6.22
N PHE A 159 -2.83 22.92 6.20
CA PHE A 159 -2.09 22.28 5.09
C PHE A 159 -2.97 22.12 3.83
N GLY A 160 -4.27 22.36 3.92
CA GLY A 160 -5.23 22.32 2.82
C GLY A 160 -5.86 20.93 2.62
N ILE A 161 -5.97 20.13 3.67
CA ILE A 161 -6.67 18.85 3.66
C ILE A 161 -8.09 19.03 4.18
N ASP A 162 -9.07 18.61 3.37
CA ASP A 162 -10.48 18.55 3.77
C ASP A 162 -10.73 17.30 4.63
N LEU A 163 -10.75 17.50 5.96
CA LEU A 163 -11.01 16.42 6.90
C LEU A 163 -12.47 15.94 6.89
N ALA A 164 -13.41 16.78 6.47
CA ALA A 164 -14.81 16.38 6.35
C ALA A 164 -14.96 15.38 5.20
N ALA A 165 -14.39 15.67 4.04
CA ALA A 165 -14.35 14.75 2.91
C ALA A 165 -13.61 13.45 3.26
N ALA A 166 -12.50 13.52 4.00
CA ALA A 166 -11.76 12.34 4.46
C ALA A 166 -12.60 11.43 5.37
N LYS A 167 -13.41 12.00 6.28
CA LYS A 167 -14.32 11.24 7.17
C LYS A 167 -15.47 10.56 6.44
N HIS A 168 -15.97 11.14 5.36
CA HIS A 168 -17.05 10.55 4.55
C HIS A 168 -16.57 9.38 3.67
N SER A 169 -15.27 9.14 3.59
CA SER A 169 -14.74 8.01 2.85
C SER A 169 -15.10 6.68 3.54
N LYS A 170 -15.25 5.59 2.77
CA LYS A 170 -15.50 4.24 3.30
C LYS A 170 -14.27 3.65 4.02
N ARG A 171 -13.18 4.42 4.18
CA ARG A 171 -11.90 3.97 4.76
C ARG A 171 -11.87 4.23 6.26
N VAL A 172 -11.02 3.48 6.96
CA VAL A 172 -10.62 3.86 8.31
C VAL A 172 -10.03 5.27 8.26
N PHE A 173 -10.47 6.17 9.13
CA PHE A 173 -10.11 7.58 9.07
C PHE A 173 -8.60 7.80 9.26
N CYS A 174 -8.05 7.23 10.32
CA CYS A 174 -6.64 7.31 10.67
C CYS A 174 -6.19 5.94 11.22
N ARG A 175 -5.06 5.42 10.77
CA ARG A 175 -4.49 4.18 11.29
C ARG A 175 -2.99 4.09 11.05
N PRO A 176 -2.24 3.35 11.88
CA PRO A 176 -0.88 2.98 11.56
C PRO A 176 -0.82 1.98 10.40
N CYS A 177 0.27 2.00 9.65
CA CYS A 177 0.64 0.96 8.72
C CYS A 177 2.14 0.69 8.88
N LEU A 178 2.52 -0.56 9.16
CA LEU A 178 3.92 -0.90 9.38
C LEU A 178 4.72 -0.84 8.08
N ASP A 179 5.71 0.05 8.02
CA ASP A 179 6.66 0.07 6.91
C ASP A 179 7.61 -1.12 7.00
N TRP A 180 7.53 -2.04 6.03
CA TRP A 180 8.33 -3.25 6.02
C TRP A 180 9.83 -3.02 5.76
N SER A 181 10.22 -1.84 5.21
CA SER A 181 11.61 -1.46 5.03
C SER A 181 12.19 -0.74 6.24
N GLU A 182 11.43 0.19 6.82
CA GLU A 182 11.86 1.01 7.97
C GLU A 182 11.59 0.32 9.32
N ARG A 183 10.69 -0.68 9.36
CA ARG A 183 10.24 -1.37 10.58
C ARG A 183 9.60 -0.43 11.61
N ARG A 184 9.00 0.64 11.12
CA ARG A 184 8.30 1.67 11.90
C ARG A 184 6.97 1.97 11.23
N PHE A 185 6.06 2.54 11.99
CA PHE A 185 4.75 2.88 11.44
C PHE A 185 4.79 4.16 10.61
N HIS A 186 4.02 4.18 9.54
CA HIS A 186 3.64 5.38 8.81
C HIS A 186 2.13 5.54 8.79
N LEU A 187 1.67 6.77 8.53
CA LEU A 187 0.26 7.13 8.58
C LEU A 187 -0.50 6.63 7.36
N ALA A 188 -1.55 5.89 7.59
CA ALA A 188 -2.46 5.33 6.59
C ALA A 188 -3.93 5.76 6.87
N GLY A 189 -4.85 5.12 6.15
CA GLY A 189 -6.27 5.48 6.20
C GLY A 189 -6.60 6.68 5.33
N ALA A 190 -7.77 7.28 5.54
CA ALA A 190 -8.23 8.44 4.76
C ALA A 190 -7.28 9.63 4.90
N VAL A 191 -6.75 9.87 6.10
CA VAL A 191 -5.80 10.96 6.37
C VAL A 191 -4.47 10.72 5.65
N GLY A 192 -3.92 9.48 5.69
CA GLY A 192 -2.70 9.14 4.96
C GLY A 192 -2.85 9.30 3.45
N ALA A 193 -4.02 8.91 2.91
CA ALA A 193 -4.34 9.10 1.49
C ALA A 193 -4.46 10.59 1.12
N ALA A 194 -5.12 11.39 1.96
CA ALA A 194 -5.27 12.82 1.76
C ALA A 194 -3.91 13.56 1.80
N LEU A 195 -3.00 13.14 2.71
CA LEU A 195 -1.64 13.67 2.76
C LEU A 195 -0.87 13.38 1.47
N LEU A 196 -0.92 12.13 0.95
CA LEU A 196 -0.27 11.81 -0.32
C LEU A 196 -0.86 12.65 -1.45
N HIS A 197 -2.19 12.78 -1.53
CA HIS A 197 -2.85 13.57 -2.56
C HIS A 197 -2.39 15.03 -2.52
N ARG A 198 -2.39 15.63 -1.31
CA ARG A 198 -1.99 17.02 -1.12
C ARG A 198 -0.51 17.28 -1.47
N THR A 199 0.39 16.37 -1.10
CA THR A 199 1.81 16.50 -1.46
C THR A 199 2.05 16.36 -2.97
N LEU A 200 1.23 15.57 -3.67
CA LEU A 200 1.26 15.47 -5.12
C LEU A 200 0.74 16.77 -5.79
N GLU A 201 -0.37 17.34 -5.29
CA GLU A 201 -0.91 18.62 -5.76
C GLU A 201 0.11 19.76 -5.62
N LEU A 202 0.78 19.83 -4.47
CA LEU A 202 1.83 20.81 -4.21
C LEU A 202 3.13 20.54 -4.99
N SER A 203 3.19 19.45 -5.75
CA SER A 203 4.38 18.99 -6.46
C SER A 203 5.60 18.74 -5.54
N TRP A 204 5.40 18.57 -4.23
CA TRP A 204 6.47 18.20 -3.29
C TRP A 204 6.94 16.77 -3.51
N VAL A 205 5.99 15.93 -3.96
CA VAL A 205 6.23 14.54 -4.34
C VAL A 205 5.67 14.33 -5.74
N LYS A 206 6.37 13.56 -6.57
CA LYS A 206 5.95 13.17 -7.91
C LYS A 206 5.98 11.65 -8.05
N ARG A 207 4.98 11.08 -8.72
CA ARG A 207 4.99 9.66 -9.07
C ARG A 207 5.88 9.43 -10.29
N GLN A 208 6.72 8.43 -10.22
CA GLN A 208 7.37 7.92 -11.43
C GLN A 208 6.39 7.05 -12.20
N ASN A 209 6.32 7.25 -13.52
CA ASN A 209 5.49 6.42 -14.38
C ASN A 209 5.88 4.94 -14.26
N ASN A 210 4.87 4.08 -14.17
CA ASN A 210 5.01 2.63 -14.11
C ASN A 210 5.73 2.05 -12.87
N THR A 211 5.83 2.80 -11.77
CA THR A 211 6.36 2.31 -10.48
C THR A 211 5.59 2.90 -9.30
N CYS A 212 5.73 2.32 -8.11
CA CYS A 212 5.27 2.94 -6.86
C CYS A 212 6.24 4.01 -6.34
N LEU A 213 7.35 4.24 -7.03
CA LEU A 213 8.36 5.20 -6.61
C LEU A 213 7.80 6.62 -6.55
N LEU A 214 8.08 7.30 -5.45
CA LEU A 214 7.80 8.70 -5.25
C LEU A 214 9.12 9.46 -5.21
N TYR A 215 9.24 10.49 -6.05
CA TYR A 215 10.35 11.45 -5.97
C TYR A 215 9.95 12.64 -5.13
N THR A 216 10.85 13.06 -4.27
CA THR A 216 10.76 14.39 -3.64
C THR A 216 11.30 15.43 -4.61
N SER A 217 10.58 16.53 -4.79
CA SER A 217 11.13 17.69 -5.47
C SER A 217 12.24 18.32 -4.60
N PRO A 218 13.31 18.85 -5.20
CA PRO A 218 14.26 19.66 -4.45
C PRO A 218 13.53 20.77 -3.70
N SER A 219 14.01 21.10 -2.50
CA SER A 219 13.46 22.24 -1.75
C SER A 219 13.54 23.50 -2.59
N PRO A 220 12.51 24.37 -2.59
CA PRO A 220 12.60 25.67 -3.26
C PRO A 220 13.71 26.59 -2.70
N ARG A 221 14.48 26.12 -1.73
CA ARG A 221 15.55 26.87 -1.05
C ARG A 221 16.95 26.34 -1.41
N ASP A 222 17.08 25.37 -2.34
CA ASP A 222 18.38 24.88 -2.85
C ASP A 222 18.70 25.52 -4.20
#